data_9d79c80351becab8074ba5c0f6715a8a
#
_entry.id   9d79c80351becab8074ba5c0f6715a8a
#
_cell.length_a   1.000
_cell.length_b   1.000
_cell.length_c   1.000
_cell.angle_alpha   90.00
_cell.angle_beta   90.00
_cell.angle_gamma   90.00
#
_symmetry.space_group_name_H-M   'P 1'
#
loop_
_entity.id
_entity.type
_entity.pdbx_description
1 polymer ?
#
loop_
_entity_poly.entity_id
_entity_poly.type
_entity_poly.pdbx_seq_one_letter_code
_entity_poly.pdbx_strand_id
1 'polypeptide(L)'
;MEPMEINGGRFYARPLHDDDRIDDRPAVGEVFGRPVEPDFVDRARADWTADRAYTWAICEQTSVFMLALATLTLHGDGEASLEVLPAGDPDRMLPNDPTLPPKSVGDGVIEGTGTVERWARGFRGLTLR
;
A
#
# COMPACT_ATOMS: atom_id res chain seq x y z
N MET A 1 -10.57 -13.08 -1.21
CA MET A 1 -9.18 -13.38 -1.66
C MET A 1 -8.24 -13.29 -0.47
N GLU A 2 -7.23 -14.12 -0.41
CA GLU A 2 -6.20 -14.01 0.62
C GLU A 2 -5.34 -12.78 0.36
N PRO A 3 -4.94 -12.03 1.40
CA PRO A 3 -3.98 -10.93 1.22
C PRO A 3 -2.69 -11.43 0.59
N MET A 4 -2.16 -10.69 -0.39
CA MET A 4 -0.93 -11.10 -1.06
C MET A 4 -0.02 -9.92 -1.35
N GLU A 5 1.27 -10.18 -1.35
CA GLU A 5 2.33 -9.23 -1.63
C GLU A 5 2.55 -9.10 -3.13
N ILE A 6 2.92 -7.90 -3.59
CA ILE A 6 3.20 -7.61 -4.99
C ILE A 6 4.60 -7.02 -5.09
N ASN A 7 5.47 -7.67 -5.88
CA ASN A 7 6.79 -7.11 -6.19
C ASN A 7 6.69 -6.01 -7.23
N GLY A 8 7.45 -4.94 -7.04
CA GLY A 8 7.41 -3.78 -7.91
C GLY A 8 8.76 -3.16 -8.25
N GLY A 9 9.87 -3.83 -8.00
CA GLY A 9 11.20 -3.28 -8.23
C GLY A 9 11.73 -2.55 -6.99
N ARG A 10 12.00 -1.24 -7.08
CA ARG A 10 12.50 -0.45 -5.94
C ARG A 10 11.53 -0.46 -4.77
N PHE A 11 10.24 -0.46 -5.05
CA PHE A 11 9.17 -0.48 -4.07
C PHE A 11 8.33 -1.74 -4.25
N TYR A 12 7.72 -2.21 -3.16
CA TYR A 12 6.81 -3.34 -3.19
C TYR A 12 5.58 -3.04 -2.35
N ALA A 13 4.52 -3.79 -2.57
CA ALA A 13 3.28 -3.67 -1.82
C ALA A 13 3.09 -4.92 -0.97
N ARG A 14 2.96 -4.76 0.33
CA ARG A 14 2.69 -5.86 1.25
C ARG A 14 1.37 -5.64 1.99
N PRO A 15 0.66 -6.71 2.39
CA PRO A 15 -0.51 -6.54 3.25
C PRO A 15 -0.16 -5.82 4.55
N LEU A 16 -1.15 -5.19 5.16
CA LEU A 16 -0.98 -4.51 6.46
C LEU A 16 -0.74 -5.51 7.57
N HIS A 17 0.03 -5.10 8.58
CA HIS A 17 0.32 -5.89 9.79
C HIS A 17 0.02 -5.08 11.04
N ASP A 18 -0.33 -5.78 12.13
CA ASP A 18 -0.50 -5.21 13.47
C ASP A 18 0.02 -6.19 14.53
N ASP A 19 1.17 -6.80 14.27
CA ASP A 19 1.79 -7.77 15.16
C ASP A 19 3.01 -7.21 15.91
N ASP A 20 3.72 -8.07 16.65
CA ASP A 20 4.86 -7.65 17.46
C ASP A 20 6.06 -7.16 16.64
N ARG A 21 6.14 -7.50 15.36
CA ARG A 21 7.24 -7.12 14.48
C ARG A 21 6.93 -5.88 13.67
N ILE A 22 5.71 -5.79 13.17
CA ILE A 22 5.25 -4.70 12.31
C ILE A 22 3.87 -4.26 12.77
N ASP A 23 3.75 -3.00 13.11
CA ASP A 23 2.46 -2.38 13.38
C ASP A 23 2.28 -1.17 12.47
N ASP A 24 1.42 -1.30 11.47
CA ASP A 24 1.19 -0.26 10.48
C ASP A 24 0.20 0.81 10.95
N ARG A 25 -0.51 0.61 12.06
CA ARG A 25 -1.56 1.54 12.50
C ARG A 25 -1.06 2.96 12.73
N PRO A 26 0.12 3.21 13.34
CA PRO A 26 0.63 4.58 13.43
C PRO A 26 0.86 5.24 12.07
N ALA A 27 1.42 4.52 11.11
CA ALA A 27 1.64 5.04 9.76
C ALA A 27 0.33 5.30 9.01
N VAL A 28 -0.67 4.44 9.18
CA VAL A 28 -2.01 4.68 8.63
C VAL A 28 -2.62 5.95 9.26
N GLY A 29 -2.38 6.16 10.56
CA GLY A 29 -2.79 7.40 11.22
C GLY A 29 -2.15 8.63 10.60
N GLU A 30 -0.88 8.54 10.18
CA GLU A 30 -0.21 9.64 9.47
C GLU A 30 -0.84 9.89 8.10
N VAL A 31 -1.32 8.86 7.42
CA VAL A 31 -2.04 9.02 6.15
C VAL A 31 -3.30 9.87 6.34
N PHE A 32 -4.07 9.59 7.37
CA PHE A 32 -5.37 10.25 7.60
C PHE A 32 -5.28 11.48 8.51
N GLY A 33 -4.12 11.76 9.08
CA GLY A 33 -3.93 12.88 10.00
C GLY A 33 -4.61 12.69 11.36
N ARG A 34 -4.91 11.44 11.75
CA ARG A 34 -5.55 11.09 13.01
C ARG A 34 -5.31 9.61 13.34
N PRO A 35 -5.31 9.21 14.63
CA PRO A 35 -5.21 7.80 14.98
C PRO A 35 -6.35 6.98 14.36
N VAL A 36 -6.04 5.75 13.94
CA VAL A 36 -7.04 4.80 13.44
C VAL A 36 -7.52 3.89 14.56
N GLU A 37 -8.67 3.26 14.35
CA GLU A 37 -9.21 2.30 15.28
C GLU A 37 -8.26 1.11 15.47
N PRO A 38 -8.19 0.52 16.69
CA PRO A 38 -7.30 -0.62 16.94
C PRO A 38 -7.51 -1.81 16.02
N ASP A 39 -8.73 -2.00 15.52
CA ASP A 39 -9.10 -3.11 14.63
C ASP A 39 -8.95 -2.79 13.13
N PHE A 40 -8.29 -1.69 12.77
CA PHE A 40 -8.17 -1.26 11.38
C PHE A 40 -7.59 -2.37 10.48
N VAL A 41 -6.51 -3.01 10.92
CA VAL A 41 -5.85 -4.07 10.13
C VAL A 41 -6.73 -5.31 10.04
N ASP A 42 -7.42 -5.67 11.11
CA ASP A 42 -8.35 -6.80 11.09
C ASP A 42 -9.51 -6.57 10.12
N ARG A 43 -10.05 -5.35 10.09
CA ARG A 43 -11.10 -4.99 9.13
C ARG A 43 -10.58 -4.98 7.69
N ALA A 44 -9.37 -4.49 7.48
CA ALA A 44 -8.74 -4.54 6.16
C ALA A 44 -8.58 -5.98 5.68
N ARG A 45 -8.18 -6.88 6.56
CA ARG A 45 -8.05 -8.31 6.24
C ARG A 45 -9.40 -8.95 5.92
N ALA A 46 -10.45 -8.58 6.66
CA ALA A 46 -11.82 -9.04 6.39
C ALA A 46 -12.31 -8.54 5.01
N ASP A 47 -11.95 -7.33 4.63
CA ASP A 47 -12.27 -6.77 3.31
C ASP A 47 -11.58 -7.53 2.17
N TRP A 48 -10.33 -7.97 2.38
CA TRP A 48 -9.65 -8.87 1.46
C TRP A 48 -10.44 -10.16 1.25
N THR A 49 -10.80 -10.82 2.35
CA THR A 49 -11.51 -12.10 2.32
C THR A 49 -12.86 -11.98 1.60
N ALA A 50 -13.54 -10.87 1.79
CA ALA A 50 -14.85 -10.62 1.19
C ALA A 50 -14.78 -9.99 -0.21
N ASP A 51 -13.59 -9.76 -0.75
CA ASP A 51 -13.38 -9.09 -2.05
C ASP A 51 -14.07 -7.72 -2.13
N ARG A 52 -14.05 -6.97 -1.01
CA ARG A 52 -14.57 -5.59 -0.97
C ARG A 52 -13.50 -4.56 -1.27
N ALA A 53 -12.34 -4.72 -0.67
CA ALA A 53 -11.20 -3.84 -0.87
C ALA A 53 -9.91 -4.57 -0.53
N TYR A 54 -8.85 -4.27 -1.27
CA TYR A 54 -7.52 -4.79 -1.02
C TYR A 54 -6.62 -3.64 -0.61
N THR A 55 -5.95 -3.77 0.54
CA THR A 55 -5.08 -2.73 1.08
C THR A 55 -3.65 -3.22 1.19
N TRP A 56 -2.71 -2.34 0.89
CA TRP A 56 -1.28 -2.63 0.99
C TRP A 56 -0.54 -1.47 1.64
N ALA A 57 0.54 -1.80 2.31
CA ALA A 57 1.59 -0.86 2.65
C ALA A 57 2.61 -0.85 1.50
N ILE A 58 2.86 0.32 0.93
CA ILE A 58 3.94 0.49 -0.05
C ILE A 58 5.23 0.73 0.74
N CYS A 59 6.24 -0.08 0.47
CA CYS A 59 7.51 -0.06 1.17
C CYS A 59 8.66 -0.11 0.17
N GLU A 60 9.83 0.38 0.59
CA GLU A 60 11.06 0.18 -0.15
C GLU A 60 11.52 -1.26 0.04
N GLN A 61 12.14 -1.87 -0.98
CA GLN A 61 12.49 -3.30 -0.99
C GLN A 61 13.34 -3.74 0.20
N THR A 62 14.16 -2.86 0.75
CA THR A 62 15.02 -3.18 1.89
C THR A 62 14.42 -2.81 3.24
N SER A 63 13.16 -2.41 3.27
CA SER A 63 12.50 -1.89 4.47
C SER A 63 11.11 -2.48 4.64
N VAL A 64 10.65 -2.57 5.89
CA VAL A 64 9.27 -2.96 6.21
C VAL A 64 8.41 -1.75 6.56
N PHE A 65 8.99 -0.54 6.60
CA PHE A 65 8.25 0.65 6.99
C PHE A 65 7.32 1.11 5.87
N MET A 66 6.06 1.33 6.24
CA MET A 66 5.05 1.84 5.31
C MET A 66 5.34 3.28 4.92
N LEU A 67 5.46 3.54 3.61
CA LEU A 67 5.64 4.87 3.04
C LEU A 67 4.32 5.44 2.53
N ALA A 68 3.41 4.57 2.10
CA ALA A 68 2.12 4.94 1.55
C ALA A 68 1.11 3.82 1.78
N LEU A 69 -0.16 4.20 1.80
CA LEU A 69 -1.28 3.26 1.90
C LEU A 69 -1.95 3.17 0.53
N ALA A 70 -2.00 1.97 -0.03
CA ALA A 70 -2.71 1.68 -1.26
C ALA A 70 -4.02 0.96 -0.95
N THR A 71 -5.13 1.45 -1.49
CA THR A 71 -6.45 0.85 -1.32
C THR A 71 -7.10 0.67 -2.69
N LEU A 72 -7.37 -0.57 -3.05
CA LEU A 72 -8.09 -0.94 -4.26
C LEU A 72 -9.50 -1.33 -3.86
N THR A 73 -10.47 -0.47 -4.14
CA THR A 73 -11.88 -0.71 -3.81
C THR A 73 -12.56 -1.39 -4.98
N LEU A 74 -13.16 -2.55 -4.74
CA LEU A 74 -13.85 -3.33 -5.74
C LEU A 74 -15.32 -2.87 -5.83
N HIS A 75 -15.75 -2.52 -7.04
CA HIS A 75 -17.12 -1.99 -7.25
C HIS A 75 -18.09 -3.03 -7.79
N GLY A 76 -17.63 -4.27 -8.03
CA GLY A 76 -18.40 -5.26 -8.76
C GLY A 76 -18.24 -5.09 -10.27
N ASP A 77 -18.77 -6.06 -11.03
CA ASP A 77 -18.74 -6.03 -12.50
C ASP A 77 -17.33 -5.92 -13.11
N GLY A 78 -16.29 -6.32 -12.37
CA GLY A 78 -14.93 -6.24 -12.84
C GLY A 78 -14.30 -4.85 -12.79
N GLU A 79 -14.92 -3.90 -12.11
CA GLU A 79 -14.41 -2.54 -11.96
C GLU A 79 -13.86 -2.30 -10.55
N ALA A 80 -12.84 -1.44 -10.47
CA ALA A 80 -12.22 -1.06 -9.21
C ALA A 80 -11.70 0.38 -9.27
N SER A 81 -11.47 0.97 -8.10
CA SER A 81 -10.83 2.28 -7.94
C SER A 81 -9.60 2.13 -7.07
N LEU A 82 -8.50 2.75 -7.46
CA LEU A 82 -7.25 2.73 -6.70
C LEU A 82 -6.95 4.10 -6.13
N GLU A 83 -6.61 4.14 -4.84
CA GLU A 83 -6.10 5.32 -4.16
C GLU A 83 -4.80 4.97 -3.46
N VAL A 84 -3.76 5.78 -3.64
CA VAL A 84 -2.47 5.61 -2.97
C VAL A 84 -2.11 6.93 -2.32
N LEU A 85 -2.01 6.93 -0.99
CA LEU A 85 -1.78 8.13 -0.19
C LEU A 85 -0.49 8.01 0.62
N PRO A 86 0.33 9.09 0.67
CA PRO A 86 1.57 9.06 1.45
C PRO A 86 1.30 9.03 2.95
N ALA A 87 2.17 8.35 3.69
CA ALA A 87 2.22 8.45 5.16
C ALA A 87 3.15 9.60 5.52
N GLY A 88 2.56 10.76 5.82
CA GLY A 88 3.30 11.98 6.12
C GLY A 88 3.70 12.76 4.86
N ASP A 89 4.83 13.48 4.95
CA ASP A 89 5.29 14.38 3.90
C ASP A 89 5.79 13.61 2.66
N PRO A 90 5.17 13.78 1.48
CA PRO A 90 5.61 13.11 0.27
C PRO A 90 6.99 13.57 -0.22
N ASP A 91 7.44 14.74 0.17
CA ASP A 91 8.76 15.26 -0.20
C ASP A 91 9.89 14.71 0.67
N ARG A 92 9.56 13.97 1.73
CA ARG A 92 10.57 13.38 2.61
C ARG A 92 11.44 12.40 1.82
N MET A 93 12.76 12.63 1.87
CA MET A 93 13.72 11.75 1.21
C MET A 93 13.93 10.48 2.02
N LEU A 94 14.01 9.35 1.32
CA LEU A 94 14.31 8.06 1.92
C LEU A 94 15.80 7.98 2.27
N PRO A 95 16.20 7.10 3.23
CA PRO A 95 17.61 6.91 3.55
C PRO A 95 18.43 6.64 2.30
N ASN A 96 19.56 7.37 2.17
CA ASN A 96 20.37 7.30 0.98
C ASN A 96 21.28 6.06 1.00
N ASP A 97 21.09 5.19 0.02
CA ASP A 97 22.05 4.16 -0.33
C ASP A 97 22.87 4.70 -1.51
N PRO A 98 24.20 4.91 -1.36
CA PRO A 98 24.99 5.50 -2.45
C PRO A 98 25.00 4.69 -3.75
N THR A 99 24.59 3.42 -3.71
CA THR A 99 24.51 2.55 -4.89
C THR A 99 23.19 2.68 -5.63
N LEU A 100 22.23 3.44 -5.08
CA LEU A 100 20.88 3.59 -5.64
C LEU A 100 20.57 5.07 -5.88
N PRO A 101 19.72 5.39 -6.88
CA PRO A 101 19.23 6.74 -7.05
C PRO A 101 18.44 7.21 -5.84
N PRO A 102 18.57 8.47 -5.41
CA PRO A 102 17.75 9.03 -4.33
C PRO A 102 16.28 9.00 -4.70
N LYS A 103 15.44 8.62 -3.74
CA LYS A 103 13.97 8.58 -3.89
C LYS A 103 13.31 9.23 -2.69
N SER A 104 12.13 9.81 -2.93
CA SER A 104 11.26 10.38 -1.90
C SER A 104 10.09 9.44 -1.60
N VAL A 105 9.34 9.74 -0.54
CA VAL A 105 8.07 9.08 -0.25
C VAL A 105 7.11 9.22 -1.45
N GLY A 106 7.06 10.41 -2.07
CA GLY A 106 6.24 10.65 -3.27
C GLY A 106 6.62 9.76 -4.45
N ASP A 107 7.91 9.47 -4.63
CA ASP A 107 8.36 8.50 -5.63
C ASP A 107 7.77 7.12 -5.34
N GLY A 108 7.73 6.72 -4.06
CA GLY A 108 7.09 5.48 -3.63
C GLY A 108 5.59 5.45 -3.95
N VAL A 109 4.90 6.58 -3.78
CA VAL A 109 3.48 6.69 -4.16
C VAL A 109 3.30 6.45 -5.65
N ILE A 110 4.11 7.10 -6.48
CA ILE A 110 4.01 6.99 -7.94
C ILE A 110 4.34 5.56 -8.41
N GLU A 111 5.47 5.01 -7.97
CA GLU A 111 5.91 3.68 -8.38
C GLU A 111 5.02 2.59 -7.79
N GLY A 112 4.59 2.74 -6.54
CA GLY A 112 3.65 1.82 -5.91
C GLY A 112 2.28 1.81 -6.60
N THR A 113 1.80 2.96 -7.03
CA THR A 113 0.58 3.06 -7.83
C THR A 113 0.69 2.21 -9.10
N GLY A 114 1.78 2.37 -9.84
CA GLY A 114 2.02 1.58 -11.06
C GLY A 114 2.08 0.08 -10.79
N THR A 115 2.70 -0.32 -9.69
CA THR A 115 2.78 -1.73 -9.29
C THR A 115 1.40 -2.33 -9.06
N VAL A 116 0.55 -1.65 -8.28
CA VAL A 116 -0.79 -2.14 -7.96
C VAL A 116 -1.68 -2.10 -9.21
N GLU A 117 -1.58 -1.06 -10.04
CA GLU A 117 -2.35 -0.98 -11.29
C GLU A 117 -2.05 -2.16 -12.22
N ARG A 118 -0.78 -2.50 -12.42
CA ARG A 118 -0.39 -3.63 -13.26
C ARG A 118 -0.94 -4.95 -12.71
N TRP A 119 -0.88 -5.13 -11.40
CA TRP A 119 -1.45 -6.31 -10.74
C TRP A 119 -2.97 -6.38 -10.91
N ALA A 120 -3.66 -5.27 -10.70
CA ALA A 120 -5.11 -5.22 -10.81
C ALA A 120 -5.59 -5.55 -12.22
N ARG A 121 -4.95 -4.96 -13.22
CA ARG A 121 -5.32 -5.20 -14.63
C ARG A 121 -4.84 -6.55 -15.14
N GLY A 122 -3.59 -6.91 -14.86
CA GLY A 122 -2.97 -8.12 -15.41
C GLY A 122 -3.37 -9.39 -14.69
N PHE A 123 -3.24 -9.41 -13.37
CA PHE A 123 -3.52 -10.61 -12.58
C PHE A 123 -5.01 -10.78 -12.30
N ARG A 124 -5.70 -9.68 -11.95
CA ARG A 124 -7.11 -9.74 -11.59
C ARG A 124 -8.07 -9.43 -12.74
N GLY A 125 -7.56 -8.91 -13.86
CA GLY A 125 -8.40 -8.55 -15.00
C GLY A 125 -9.38 -7.43 -14.73
N LEU A 126 -9.07 -6.53 -13.77
CA LEU A 126 -9.95 -5.44 -13.38
C LEU A 126 -9.81 -4.25 -14.32
N THR A 127 -10.91 -3.52 -14.50
CA THR A 127 -10.92 -2.23 -15.15
C THR A 127 -10.85 -1.17 -14.06
N LEU A 128 -9.86 -0.27 -14.13
CA LEU A 128 -9.71 0.80 -13.16
C LEU A 128 -10.46 2.05 -13.63
N ARG A 129 -11.19 2.65 -12.71
CA ARG A 129 -11.90 3.91 -12.91
C ARG A 129 -10.95 5.09 -12.86
#